data_5be048cf25238636e785bfe392907576
#
_entry.id   5be048cf25238636e785bfe392907576
#
_cell.length_a   1.000
_cell.length_b   1.000
_cell.length_c   1.000
_cell.angle_alpha   90.00
_cell.angle_beta   90.00
_cell.angle_gamma   90.00
#
_symmetry.space_group_name_H-M   'P 1'
#
loop_
_entity.id
_entity.type
_entity.pdbx_description
1 polymer ?
#
loop_
_entity_poly.entity_id
_entity_poly.type
_entity_poly.pdbx_seq_one_letter_code
_entity_poly.pdbx_strand_id
1 'polypeptide(L)'
;PAHLLMPLVISLALMATGSVMDSFSSNLTRPQNLYVSQFLLGFGGTFFLGPTMVLGTKNVLTNPRNLVSFSVMFGICQNLGGLIGAALLGTFQIVREKFHSSMIVEHLTLLDPRVAARVQSGGSAYGGIVADPELRNLMGIRSLATAATREANVMAYNDVFMLIAIIAIL
;
A
#
# COMPACT_ATOMS: atom_id res chain seq x y z
N PRO A 1 8.67 6.96 -33.20
CA PRO A 1 8.02 6.22 -32.12
C PRO A 1 8.86 6.18 -30.85
N ALA A 2 10.20 6.05 -30.94
CA ALA A 2 11.08 5.94 -29.77
C ALA A 2 10.99 7.12 -28.79
N HIS A 3 10.81 8.36 -29.27
CA HIS A 3 10.71 9.56 -28.44
C HIS A 3 9.47 9.58 -27.52
N LEU A 4 8.40 8.84 -27.83
CA LEU A 4 7.21 8.75 -27.00
C LEU A 4 7.25 7.59 -26.01
N LEU A 5 8.05 6.55 -26.30
CA LEU A 5 8.23 5.41 -25.40
C LEU A 5 9.19 5.75 -24.25
N MET A 6 10.19 6.60 -24.49
CA MET A 6 11.19 6.96 -23.48
C MET A 6 10.56 7.58 -22.22
N PRO A 7 9.63 8.56 -22.32
CA PRO A 7 8.93 9.10 -21.14
C PRO A 7 8.10 8.05 -20.41
N LEU A 8 7.49 7.08 -21.11
CA LEU A 8 6.74 6.01 -20.48
C LEU A 8 7.66 5.09 -19.66
N VAL A 9 8.81 4.71 -20.23
CA VAL A 9 9.79 3.89 -19.51
C VAL A 9 10.33 4.63 -18.27
N ILE A 10 10.60 5.93 -18.41
CA ILE A 10 11.05 6.75 -17.27
C ILE A 10 9.97 6.80 -16.18
N SER A 11 8.70 7.00 -16.54
CA SER A 11 7.60 7.05 -15.56
C SER A 11 7.44 5.72 -14.83
N LEU A 12 7.50 4.58 -15.53
CA LEU A 12 7.46 3.25 -14.94
C LEU A 12 8.65 2.98 -14.04
N ALA A 13 9.86 3.40 -14.45
CA ALA A 13 11.06 3.28 -13.62
C ALA A 13 10.95 4.09 -12.32
N LEU A 14 10.40 5.32 -12.38
CA LEU A 14 10.15 6.14 -11.20
C LEU A 14 9.13 5.49 -10.27
N MET A 15 8.02 4.97 -10.81
CA MET A 15 7.01 4.26 -10.04
C MET A 15 7.58 3.00 -9.40
N ALA A 16 8.34 2.20 -10.16
CA ALA A 16 9.00 1.00 -9.64
C ALA A 16 9.95 1.35 -8.49
N THR A 17 10.80 2.36 -8.67
CA THR A 17 11.77 2.79 -7.65
C THR A 17 11.05 3.27 -6.38
N GLY A 18 10.04 4.13 -6.50
CA GLY A 18 9.25 4.60 -5.36
C GLY A 18 8.55 3.46 -4.63
N SER A 19 7.96 2.51 -5.36
CA SER A 19 7.32 1.33 -4.77
C SER A 19 8.30 0.40 -4.07
N VAL A 20 9.48 0.16 -4.64
CA VAL A 20 10.53 -0.62 -3.98
C VAL A 20 10.96 0.05 -2.68
N MET A 21 11.15 1.38 -2.67
CA MET A 21 11.49 2.09 -1.43
C MET A 21 10.44 1.90 -0.33
N ASP A 22 9.16 1.99 -0.67
CA ASP A 22 8.08 1.85 0.30
C ASP A 22 7.86 0.40 0.75
N SER A 23 8.26 -0.60 -0.05
CA SER A 23 8.14 -2.02 0.30
C SER A 23 9.04 -2.47 1.46
N PHE A 24 9.98 -1.63 1.91
CA PHE A 24 10.84 -1.88 3.07
C PHE A 24 10.47 -1.02 4.29
N SER A 25 9.25 -0.51 4.34
CA SER A 25 8.77 0.27 5.48
C SER A 25 8.55 -0.61 6.72
N SER A 26 8.67 0.00 7.90
CA SER A 26 8.42 -0.65 9.20
C SER A 26 7.46 0.17 10.04
N ASN A 27 7.00 -0.36 11.16
CA ASN A 27 6.17 0.36 12.13
C ASN A 27 6.87 1.60 12.73
N LEU A 28 8.20 1.70 12.58
CA LEU A 28 9.02 2.85 13.01
C LEU A 28 9.22 3.88 11.90
N THR A 29 8.80 3.60 10.67
CA THR A 29 8.92 4.51 9.54
C THR A 29 8.05 5.74 9.78
N ARG A 30 8.67 6.92 9.80
CA ARG A 30 7.98 8.19 9.97
C ARG A 30 7.50 8.71 8.61
N PRO A 31 6.42 9.53 8.56
CA PRO A 31 5.93 10.13 7.32
C PRO A 31 7.02 10.85 6.50
N GLN A 32 7.98 11.49 7.18
CA GLN A 32 9.09 12.18 6.51
C GLN A 32 9.98 11.25 5.68
N ASN A 33 10.13 9.99 6.10
CA ASN A 33 10.94 9.00 5.40
C ASN A 33 10.29 8.55 4.08
N LEU A 34 8.98 8.76 3.93
CA LEU A 34 8.21 8.37 2.75
C LEU A 34 8.10 9.52 1.72
N TYR A 35 8.56 10.74 2.01
CA TYR A 35 8.37 11.88 1.10
C TYR A 35 9.01 11.65 -0.27
N VAL A 36 10.20 11.07 -0.32
CA VAL A 36 10.91 10.82 -1.58
C VAL A 36 10.21 9.74 -2.40
N SER A 37 9.85 8.62 -1.79
CA SER A 37 9.18 7.51 -2.47
C SER A 37 7.79 7.92 -2.96
N GLN A 38 7.02 8.62 -2.14
CA GLN A 38 5.69 9.12 -2.52
C GLN A 38 5.76 10.20 -3.60
N PHE A 39 6.79 11.05 -3.58
CA PHE A 39 7.04 11.99 -4.68
C PHE A 39 7.34 11.26 -6.00
N LEU A 40 8.20 10.23 -5.96
CA LEU A 40 8.52 9.41 -7.14
C LEU A 40 7.28 8.71 -7.69
N LEU A 41 6.44 8.14 -6.83
CA LEU A 41 5.18 7.49 -7.21
C LEU A 41 4.20 8.49 -7.83
N GLY A 42 3.97 9.62 -7.17
CA GLY A 42 3.04 10.63 -7.65
C GLY A 42 3.51 11.29 -8.94
N PHE A 43 4.78 11.65 -9.02
CA PHE A 43 5.38 12.22 -10.23
C PHE A 43 5.40 11.20 -11.38
N GLY A 44 5.81 9.96 -11.12
CA GLY A 44 5.80 8.88 -12.11
C GLY A 44 4.38 8.63 -12.65
N GLY A 45 3.37 8.56 -11.77
CA GLY A 45 1.98 8.38 -12.17
C GLY A 45 1.43 9.50 -13.05
N THR A 46 1.69 10.76 -12.69
CA THR A 46 1.26 11.92 -13.51
C THR A 46 2.04 11.99 -14.82
N PHE A 47 3.33 11.71 -14.79
CA PHE A 47 4.19 11.72 -15.98
C PHE A 47 3.83 10.59 -16.96
N PHE A 48 3.23 9.51 -16.51
CA PHE A 48 2.72 8.41 -17.34
C PHE A 48 1.53 8.85 -18.21
N LEU A 49 0.66 9.72 -17.68
CA LEU A 49 -0.60 10.10 -18.35
C LEU A 49 -0.37 10.90 -19.65
N GLY A 50 0.59 11.82 -19.66
CA GLY A 50 0.86 12.67 -20.82
C GLY A 50 1.21 11.86 -22.08
N PRO A 51 2.29 11.08 -22.08
CA PRO A 51 2.67 10.23 -23.20
C PRO A 51 1.59 9.23 -23.62
N THR A 52 0.86 8.64 -22.68
CA THR A 52 -0.23 7.71 -22.95
C THR A 52 -1.35 8.40 -23.72
N MET A 53 -1.74 9.61 -23.32
CA MET A 53 -2.74 10.40 -24.02
C MET A 53 -2.29 10.78 -25.43
N VAL A 54 -1.02 11.19 -25.59
CA VAL A 54 -0.46 11.54 -26.91
C VAL A 54 -0.41 10.32 -27.84
N LEU A 55 -0.04 9.15 -27.33
CA LEU A 55 -0.04 7.90 -28.10
C LEU A 55 -1.45 7.52 -28.56
N GLY A 56 -2.43 7.65 -27.67
CA GLY A 56 -3.83 7.37 -27.99
C GLY A 56 -4.42 8.34 -29.02
N THR A 57 -4.13 9.63 -28.87
CA THR A 57 -4.64 10.67 -29.80
C THR A 57 -3.99 10.63 -31.17
N LYS A 58 -2.76 10.14 -31.31
CA LYS A 58 -2.02 10.09 -32.58
C LYS A 58 -2.81 9.41 -33.71
N ASN A 59 -3.52 8.33 -33.40
CA ASN A 59 -4.35 7.61 -34.38
C ASN A 59 -5.71 8.25 -34.64
N VAL A 60 -6.11 9.21 -33.80
CA VAL A 60 -7.43 9.87 -33.86
C VAL A 60 -7.34 11.24 -34.56
N LEU A 61 -6.13 11.84 -34.61
CA LEU A 61 -5.91 13.16 -35.24
C LEU A 61 -6.23 13.20 -36.74
N THR A 62 -6.27 12.03 -37.40
CA THR A 62 -6.67 11.94 -38.81
C THR A 62 -8.16 12.24 -39.04
N ASN A 63 -8.98 12.21 -38.00
CA ASN A 63 -10.42 12.43 -38.09
C ASN A 63 -10.94 13.20 -36.85
N PRO A 64 -11.10 14.53 -36.90
CA PRO A 64 -11.45 15.36 -35.74
C PRO A 64 -12.74 14.94 -35.01
N ARG A 65 -13.68 14.31 -35.72
CA ARG A 65 -14.93 13.79 -35.12
C ARG A 65 -14.67 12.71 -34.07
N ASN A 66 -13.57 12.00 -34.19
CA ASN A 66 -13.22 10.91 -33.27
C ASN A 66 -12.52 11.39 -31.97
N LEU A 67 -12.08 12.67 -31.93
CA LEU A 67 -11.42 13.25 -30.75
C LEU A 67 -12.32 13.26 -29.52
N VAL A 68 -13.58 13.63 -29.67
CA VAL A 68 -14.55 13.67 -28.57
C VAL A 68 -14.80 12.25 -28.05
N SER A 69 -15.06 11.30 -28.95
CA SER A 69 -15.27 9.89 -28.58
C SER A 69 -14.04 9.28 -27.89
N PHE A 70 -12.84 9.59 -28.38
CA PHE A 70 -11.60 9.16 -27.77
C PHE A 70 -11.44 9.73 -26.35
N SER A 71 -11.67 11.03 -26.14
CA SER A 71 -11.53 11.66 -24.82
C SER A 71 -12.50 11.06 -23.79
N VAL A 72 -13.74 10.82 -24.19
CA VAL A 72 -14.74 10.17 -23.34
C VAL A 72 -14.32 8.73 -23.01
N MET A 73 -13.93 7.96 -24.04
CA MET A 73 -13.51 6.56 -23.84
C MET A 73 -12.25 6.47 -22.97
N PHE A 74 -11.28 7.35 -23.17
CA PHE A 74 -10.07 7.41 -22.36
C PHE A 74 -10.40 7.70 -20.90
N GLY A 75 -11.28 8.67 -20.61
CA GLY A 75 -11.75 8.98 -19.26
C GLY A 75 -12.48 7.81 -18.60
N ILE A 76 -13.35 7.11 -19.34
CA ILE A 76 -14.04 5.92 -18.85
C ILE A 76 -13.04 4.81 -18.51
N CYS A 77 -12.11 4.51 -19.42
CA CYS A 77 -11.08 3.47 -19.20
C CYS A 77 -10.19 3.81 -17.99
N GLN A 78 -9.81 5.06 -17.82
CA GLN A 78 -9.00 5.52 -16.69
C GLN A 78 -9.75 5.37 -15.36
N ASN A 79 -11.02 5.78 -15.30
CA ASN A 79 -11.83 5.64 -14.10
C ASN A 79 -12.09 4.16 -13.75
N LEU A 80 -12.50 3.35 -14.73
CA LEU A 80 -12.71 1.91 -14.51
C LEU A 80 -11.42 1.20 -14.12
N GLY A 81 -10.31 1.51 -14.79
CA GLY A 81 -9.00 0.96 -14.45
C GLY A 81 -8.58 1.32 -13.03
N GLY A 82 -8.80 2.57 -12.61
CA GLY A 82 -8.55 3.02 -11.25
C GLY A 82 -9.38 2.28 -10.20
N LEU A 83 -10.69 2.11 -10.45
CA LEU A 83 -11.58 1.38 -9.54
C LEU A 83 -11.20 -0.12 -9.43
N ILE A 84 -10.95 -0.76 -10.56
CA ILE A 84 -10.53 -2.18 -10.59
C ILE A 84 -9.17 -2.33 -9.88
N GLY A 85 -8.21 -1.46 -10.19
CA GLY A 85 -6.89 -1.47 -9.55
C GLY A 85 -6.98 -1.29 -8.03
N ALA A 86 -7.77 -0.31 -7.57
CA ALA A 86 -7.99 -0.09 -6.14
C ALA A 86 -8.65 -1.29 -5.46
N ALA A 87 -9.66 -1.91 -6.10
CA ALA A 87 -10.32 -3.10 -5.57
C ALA A 87 -9.37 -4.31 -5.47
N LEU A 88 -8.57 -4.56 -6.51
CA LEU A 88 -7.61 -5.66 -6.54
C LEU A 88 -6.50 -5.48 -5.50
N LEU A 89 -5.89 -4.28 -5.43
CA LEU A 89 -4.83 -3.99 -4.46
C LEU A 89 -5.36 -4.00 -3.02
N GLY A 90 -6.57 -3.46 -2.79
CA GLY A 90 -7.21 -3.51 -1.48
C GLY A 90 -7.54 -4.93 -1.03
N THR A 91 -8.06 -5.76 -1.93
CA THR A 91 -8.30 -7.19 -1.65
C THR A 91 -6.99 -7.92 -1.36
N PHE A 92 -5.96 -7.69 -2.15
CA PHE A 92 -4.64 -8.27 -1.94
C PHE A 92 -4.07 -7.87 -0.57
N GLN A 93 -4.17 -6.58 -0.20
CA GLN A 93 -3.73 -6.09 1.11
C GLN A 93 -4.44 -6.80 2.27
N ILE A 94 -5.79 -6.98 2.19
CA ILE A 94 -6.55 -7.67 3.23
C ILE A 94 -6.11 -9.14 3.35
N VAL A 95 -5.93 -9.84 2.24
CA VAL A 95 -5.46 -11.24 2.24
C VAL A 95 -4.07 -11.34 2.86
N ARG A 96 -3.15 -10.43 2.49
CA ARG A 96 -1.79 -10.41 3.04
C ARG A 96 -1.77 -10.04 4.53
N GLU A 97 -2.62 -9.11 4.97
CA GLU A 97 -2.78 -8.79 6.39
C GLU A 97 -3.20 -10.02 7.19
N LYS A 98 -4.20 -10.78 6.72
CA LYS A 98 -4.63 -12.01 7.40
C LYS A 98 -3.52 -13.06 7.45
N PHE A 99 -2.77 -13.22 6.37
CA PHE A 99 -1.62 -14.12 6.32
C PHE A 99 -0.55 -13.71 7.36
N HIS A 100 -0.12 -12.45 7.37
CA HIS A 100 0.88 -11.97 8.32
C HIS A 100 0.38 -11.99 9.76
N SER A 101 -0.90 -11.65 9.99
CA SER A 101 -1.53 -11.71 11.31
C SER A 101 -1.53 -13.15 11.87
N SER A 102 -1.88 -14.16 11.06
CA SER A 102 -1.84 -15.56 11.49
C SER A 102 -0.41 -16.00 11.84
N MET A 103 0.57 -15.63 11.01
CA MET A 103 1.98 -15.93 11.27
C MET A 103 2.50 -15.29 12.57
N ILE A 104 2.11 -14.06 12.86
CA ILE A 104 2.49 -13.39 14.10
C ILE A 104 1.83 -14.09 15.31
N VAL A 105 0.53 -14.40 15.22
CA VAL A 105 -0.23 -15.01 16.31
C VAL A 105 0.29 -16.41 16.67
N GLU A 106 0.72 -17.21 15.70
CA GLU A 106 1.33 -18.53 15.92
C GLU A 106 2.55 -18.47 16.86
N HIS A 107 3.29 -17.36 16.85
CA HIS A 107 4.46 -17.13 17.69
C HIS A 107 4.14 -16.43 19.02
N LEU A 108 2.89 -15.97 19.24
CA LEU A 108 2.47 -15.32 20.47
C LEU A 108 1.88 -16.32 21.44
N THR A 109 2.73 -16.88 22.30
CA THR A 109 2.29 -17.74 23.40
C THR A 109 2.47 -17.04 24.75
N LEU A 110 1.47 -17.16 25.64
CA LEU A 110 1.57 -16.65 27.02
C LEU A 110 2.61 -17.38 27.87
N LEU A 111 3.12 -18.52 27.39
CA LEU A 111 4.24 -19.24 28.01
C LEU A 111 5.58 -18.52 27.78
N ASP A 112 5.68 -17.65 26.76
CA ASP A 112 6.85 -16.80 26.58
C ASP A 112 6.83 -15.65 27.62
N PRO A 113 7.84 -15.54 28.48
CA PRO A 113 7.92 -14.47 29.49
C PRO A 113 7.85 -13.06 28.88
N ARG A 114 8.33 -12.87 27.65
CA ARG A 114 8.30 -11.59 26.95
C ARG A 114 6.87 -11.21 26.55
N VAL A 115 6.09 -12.19 26.08
CA VAL A 115 4.68 -12.00 25.72
C VAL A 115 3.88 -11.71 26.98
N ALA A 116 4.07 -12.49 28.04
CA ALA A 116 3.41 -12.28 29.33
C ALA A 116 3.72 -10.89 29.90
N ALA A 117 4.99 -10.48 29.92
CA ALA A 117 5.40 -9.14 30.36
C ALA A 117 4.77 -8.03 29.52
N ARG A 118 4.63 -8.23 28.21
CA ARG A 118 3.98 -7.25 27.32
C ARG A 118 2.49 -7.12 27.59
N VAL A 119 1.79 -8.23 27.86
CA VAL A 119 0.38 -8.23 28.27
C VAL A 119 0.23 -7.52 29.61
N GLN A 120 1.07 -7.83 30.59
CA GLN A 120 1.04 -7.19 31.90
C GLN A 120 1.30 -5.69 31.82
N SER A 121 2.30 -5.28 31.04
CA SER A 121 2.61 -3.86 30.77
C SER A 121 1.44 -3.14 30.10
N GLY A 122 0.82 -3.77 29.09
CA GLY A 122 -0.37 -3.23 28.43
C GLY A 122 -1.57 -3.09 29.36
N GLY A 123 -1.77 -4.07 30.26
CA GLY A 123 -2.83 -4.03 31.27
C GLY A 123 -2.59 -2.99 32.36
N SER A 124 -1.34 -2.81 32.81
CA SER A 124 -0.98 -1.86 33.85
C SER A 124 -1.23 -0.41 33.45
N ALA A 125 -1.18 -0.08 32.17
CA ALA A 125 -1.53 1.24 31.65
C ALA A 125 -2.98 1.66 32.00
N TYR A 126 -3.86 0.71 32.25
CA TYR A 126 -5.26 0.93 32.65
C TYR A 126 -5.47 0.87 34.17
N GLY A 127 -4.42 0.73 34.98
CA GLY A 127 -4.49 0.55 36.42
C GLY A 127 -5.18 1.69 37.20
N GLY A 128 -5.15 2.92 36.65
CA GLY A 128 -5.83 4.08 37.25
C GLY A 128 -7.34 4.18 36.89
N ILE A 129 -7.81 3.37 35.91
CA ILE A 129 -9.19 3.48 35.40
C ILE A 129 -9.98 2.21 35.73
N VAL A 130 -9.32 1.06 35.70
CA VAL A 130 -9.93 -0.27 35.88
C VAL A 130 -9.39 -0.90 37.16
N ALA A 131 -10.24 -1.07 38.15
CA ALA A 131 -9.86 -1.67 39.43
C ALA A 131 -9.69 -3.20 39.33
N ASP A 132 -10.48 -3.86 38.46
CA ASP A 132 -10.49 -5.31 38.29
C ASP A 132 -9.22 -5.80 37.58
N PRO A 133 -8.43 -6.69 38.24
CA PRO A 133 -7.20 -7.24 37.66
C PRO A 133 -7.46 -8.12 36.42
N GLU A 134 -8.58 -8.83 36.38
CA GLU A 134 -8.93 -9.72 35.27
C GLU A 134 -9.24 -8.89 34.02
N LEU A 135 -10.01 -7.83 34.17
CA LEU A 135 -10.32 -6.91 33.08
C LEU A 135 -9.07 -6.18 32.59
N ARG A 136 -8.13 -5.83 33.47
CA ARG A 136 -6.82 -5.27 33.07
C ARG A 136 -6.02 -6.24 32.22
N ASN A 137 -6.02 -7.52 32.57
CA ASN A 137 -5.33 -8.56 31.79
C ASN A 137 -5.95 -8.69 30.39
N LEU A 138 -7.27 -8.70 30.28
CA LEU A 138 -7.97 -8.72 28.99
C LEU A 138 -7.62 -7.48 28.13
N MET A 139 -7.51 -6.31 28.73
CA MET A 139 -7.08 -5.09 28.05
C MET A 139 -5.61 -5.17 27.59
N GLY A 140 -4.74 -5.82 28.35
CA GLY A 140 -3.37 -6.12 27.98
C GLY A 140 -3.29 -7.03 26.76
N ILE A 141 -4.07 -8.11 26.75
CA ILE A 141 -4.19 -9.02 25.59
C ILE A 141 -4.71 -8.27 24.37
N ARG A 142 -5.74 -7.46 24.52
CA ARG A 142 -6.28 -6.64 23.42
C ARG A 142 -5.25 -5.64 22.87
N SER A 143 -4.46 -5.02 23.74
CA SER A 143 -3.37 -4.12 23.35
C SER A 143 -2.33 -4.85 22.51
N LEU A 144 -1.93 -6.07 22.94
CA LEU A 144 -1.00 -6.91 22.19
C LEU A 144 -1.58 -7.32 20.82
N ALA A 145 -2.84 -7.75 20.78
CA ALA A 145 -3.53 -8.10 19.54
C ALA A 145 -3.59 -6.93 18.56
N THR A 146 -3.89 -5.72 19.07
CA THR A 146 -3.88 -4.50 18.26
C THR A 146 -2.48 -4.18 17.69
N ALA A 147 -1.44 -4.38 18.49
CA ALA A 147 -0.06 -4.20 18.03
C ALA A 147 0.31 -5.23 16.95
N ALA A 148 -0.08 -6.50 17.12
CA ALA A 148 0.14 -7.55 16.12
C ALA A 148 -0.58 -7.24 14.79
N THR A 149 -1.84 -6.81 14.84
CA THR A 149 -2.60 -6.41 13.64
C THR A 149 -1.95 -5.21 12.95
N ARG A 150 -1.46 -4.24 13.72
CA ARG A 150 -0.75 -3.08 13.14
C ARG A 150 0.51 -3.50 12.40
N GLU A 151 1.29 -4.41 12.97
CA GLU A 151 2.50 -4.95 12.35
C GLU A 151 2.17 -5.74 11.07
N ALA A 152 1.15 -6.60 11.14
CA ALA A 152 0.66 -7.36 10.00
C ALA A 152 0.20 -6.44 8.84
N ASN A 153 -0.45 -5.32 9.17
CA ASN A 153 -0.82 -4.31 8.16
C ASN A 153 0.38 -3.67 7.49
N VAL A 154 1.42 -3.31 8.25
CA VAL A 154 2.66 -2.75 7.67
C VAL A 154 3.27 -3.74 6.68
N MET A 155 3.39 -5.01 7.07
CA MET A 155 3.91 -6.07 6.20
C MET A 155 3.03 -6.28 4.96
N ALA A 156 1.71 -6.22 5.11
CA ALA A 156 0.78 -6.33 3.99
C ALA A 156 0.91 -5.17 3.00
N TYR A 157 1.10 -3.94 3.47
CA TYR A 157 1.36 -2.80 2.59
C TYR A 157 2.72 -2.90 1.89
N ASN A 158 3.75 -3.42 2.55
CA ASN A 158 5.03 -3.70 1.93
C ASN A 158 4.87 -4.67 0.74
N ASP A 159 4.05 -5.72 0.91
CA ASP A 159 3.73 -6.67 -0.16
C ASP A 159 2.97 -6.00 -1.32
N VAL A 160 2.03 -5.09 -1.02
CA VAL A 160 1.32 -4.30 -2.05
C VAL A 160 2.29 -3.44 -2.85
N PHE A 161 3.19 -2.71 -2.19
CA PHE A 161 4.18 -1.89 -2.87
C PHE A 161 5.15 -2.74 -3.69
N MET A 162 5.56 -3.90 -3.19
CA MET A 162 6.38 -4.85 -3.96
C MET A 162 5.64 -5.34 -5.21
N LEU A 163 4.34 -5.66 -5.09
CA LEU A 163 3.51 -6.06 -6.24
C LEU A 163 3.43 -4.94 -7.28
N ILE A 164 3.22 -3.68 -6.86
CA ILE A 164 3.21 -2.52 -7.75
C ILE A 164 4.56 -2.37 -8.47
N ALA A 165 5.67 -2.53 -7.75
CA ALA A 165 7.00 -2.48 -8.33
C ALA A 165 7.19 -3.54 -9.41
N ILE A 166 6.76 -4.78 -9.16
CA ILE A 166 6.85 -5.88 -10.14
C ILE A 166 6.01 -5.56 -11.38
N ILE A 167 4.78 -5.07 -11.20
CA ILE A 167 3.90 -4.71 -12.33
C ILE A 167 4.49 -3.56 -13.15
N ALA A 168 5.18 -2.61 -12.52
CA ALA A 168 5.79 -1.49 -13.21
C ALA A 168 7.06 -1.86 -14.01
N ILE A 169 7.70 -2.99 -13.68
CA ILE A 169 8.91 -3.50 -14.37
C ILE A 169 8.54 -4.42 -15.56
N LEU A 170 7.40 -5.10 -15.50
CA LEU A 170 6.91 -6.02 -16.55
C LEU A 170 6.38 -5.27 -17.78
#